data_afc26ce5d9761ffe03cbe85075c94f91
#
_entry.id   afc26ce5d9761ffe03cbe85075c94f91
#
_cell.length_a   1.000
_cell.length_b   1.000
_cell.length_c   1.000
_cell.angle_alpha   90.00
_cell.angle_beta   90.00
_cell.angle_gamma   90.00
#
_symmetry.space_group_name_H-M   'P 1'
#
loop_
_entity.id
_entity.type
_entity.pdbx_description
1 polymer ?
#
loop_
_entity_poly.entity_id
_entity_poly.type
_entity_poly.pdbx_seq_one_letter_code
_entity_poly.pdbx_strand_id
1 'polypeptide(L)'
;NATRGAASDDGTPEVRELGISFDGIAFSFAEESGLIVETSDDVTDMRAVGYEVLDGGFEVEFEGGYALSFLIGPDPTRELQLRLELPDEPDGLREVSIPFDLAGSPVDGETGRSSFVTLRVDNDEYYLTAPPSATIDLENRKLVLEPEAAGQAIRYVEATEGDPTRVVRWFEDEALAIDDDAYAETIADWVESAYAGWESGRYNSTELTWDGPGGFASFSEEALTAYLAEAWTRDEYDRAFAEMRRAVDIHAEELSLLSAPFLGNLDEVRERFIEADRARIDLLEEQLEAGDPTLFRRPSVFLLAADRGSEDLYTRLHEFTRAAELRRLDLESATGLLRNLFVDPLPDDRATSVALRSVDLIQLKLLGAIARTDSGFFVQTSPGQIDLYQSAVAGAVLDAYGSSRGDRTITAIGRNLISSVLSLADGDGMVPSSLLVRGETVETADGAVAPERLYPLLAEAPNYPREVSLYEEAGSGTWVWTVVRVRPVRMSDSEWRFELAYPRLRTHFVLVQGVPSFERMELFGQTWRDAPDFEIYSKGRHYDPETDTLMVKYYDDSVRREMAVFF
;
A
#
# COMPACT_ATOMS: atom_id res chain seq x y z
N ASN A 1 29.21 11.97 -25.70
CA ASN A 1 30.38 12.71 -26.22
C ASN A 1 29.88 14.01 -26.88
N ALA A 2 30.31 15.17 -26.39
CA ALA A 2 30.00 16.46 -27.01
C ALA A 2 31.23 16.94 -27.76
N THR A 3 31.08 17.25 -29.06
CA THR A 3 32.12 17.87 -29.84
C THR A 3 31.92 19.41 -29.82
N ARG A 4 32.81 20.13 -29.14
CA ARG A 4 32.77 21.60 -29.08
C ARG A 4 33.21 22.22 -30.40
N GLY A 5 32.38 23.08 -30.99
CA GLY A 5 32.77 24.03 -32.03
C GLY A 5 33.68 25.14 -31.51
N ALA A 6 34.22 25.94 -32.42
CA ALA A 6 34.92 27.19 -32.06
C ALA A 6 33.94 28.16 -31.38
N ALA A 7 34.38 28.88 -30.35
CA ALA A 7 33.56 29.89 -29.69
C ALA A 7 33.07 30.94 -30.68
N SER A 8 31.81 31.36 -30.56
CA SER A 8 31.27 32.55 -31.25
C SER A 8 31.97 33.82 -30.78
N ASP A 9 31.87 34.93 -31.56
CA ASP A 9 32.50 36.22 -31.26
C ASP A 9 32.10 36.85 -29.89
N ASP A 10 31.02 36.33 -29.25
CA ASP A 10 30.53 36.71 -27.92
C ASP A 10 31.02 35.80 -26.79
N GLY A 11 31.81 34.74 -27.08
CA GLY A 11 32.38 33.83 -26.09
C GLY A 11 31.49 32.65 -25.69
N THR A 12 30.30 32.51 -26.28
CA THR A 12 29.40 31.36 -26.05
C THR A 12 29.87 30.16 -26.88
N PRO A 13 30.02 28.96 -26.33
CA PRO A 13 30.42 27.79 -27.10
C PRO A 13 29.30 27.37 -28.05
N GLU A 14 29.54 27.45 -29.35
CA GLU A 14 28.61 26.96 -30.36
C GLU A 14 28.64 25.42 -30.37
N VAL A 15 27.47 24.80 -30.15
CA VAL A 15 27.33 23.32 -30.20
C VAL A 15 27.19 22.93 -31.67
N ARG A 16 28.22 22.33 -32.26
CA ARG A 16 28.15 21.84 -33.65
C ARG A 16 27.54 20.45 -33.78
N GLU A 17 27.77 19.61 -32.82
CA GLU A 17 27.24 18.25 -32.77
C GLU A 17 27.22 17.76 -31.32
N LEU A 18 26.08 17.24 -30.89
CA LEU A 18 25.89 16.61 -29.58
C LEU A 18 25.39 15.21 -29.80
N GLY A 19 26.22 14.22 -29.45
CA GLY A 19 25.88 12.78 -29.52
C GLY A 19 25.73 12.20 -28.12
N ILE A 20 24.60 11.53 -27.89
CA ILE A 20 24.27 10.86 -26.65
C ILE A 20 24.02 9.41 -26.99
N SER A 21 24.71 8.49 -26.32
CA SER A 21 24.47 7.06 -26.49
C SER A 21 24.35 6.34 -25.14
N PHE A 22 23.41 5.44 -25.05
CA PHE A 22 23.15 4.63 -23.87
C PHE A 22 22.69 3.24 -24.30
N ASP A 23 23.48 2.22 -23.99
CA ASP A 23 23.19 0.80 -24.18
C ASP A 23 22.39 0.46 -25.47
N GLY A 24 22.90 0.94 -26.63
CA GLY A 24 22.35 0.65 -27.95
C GLY A 24 21.31 1.62 -28.50
N ILE A 25 20.82 2.58 -27.72
CA ILE A 25 20.05 3.73 -28.22
C ILE A 25 20.94 4.97 -28.30
N ALA A 26 20.80 5.77 -29.35
CA ALA A 26 21.58 6.97 -29.55
C ALA A 26 20.73 8.14 -30.06
N PHE A 27 21.06 9.35 -29.60
CA PHE A 27 20.46 10.61 -30.01
C PHE A 27 21.57 11.52 -30.55
N SER A 28 21.36 12.08 -31.72
CA SER A 28 22.33 13.00 -32.35
C SER A 28 21.64 14.29 -32.73
N PHE A 29 22.17 15.41 -32.24
CA PHE A 29 21.70 16.74 -32.54
C PHE A 29 22.86 17.50 -33.21
N ALA A 30 22.68 17.85 -34.47
CA ALA A 30 23.66 18.57 -35.29
C ALA A 30 23.03 19.80 -35.95
N GLU A 31 23.81 20.54 -36.72
CA GLU A 31 23.35 21.75 -37.40
C GLU A 31 22.15 21.52 -38.36
N GLU A 32 22.01 20.27 -38.87
CA GLU A 32 20.93 19.86 -39.77
C GLU A 32 19.99 18.80 -39.16
N SER A 33 20.10 18.54 -37.85
CA SER A 33 19.29 17.51 -37.16
C SER A 33 19.06 17.91 -35.71
N GLY A 34 17.85 18.33 -35.40
CA GLY A 34 17.41 18.77 -34.08
C GLY A 34 16.08 18.12 -33.65
N LEU A 35 15.33 18.82 -32.83
CA LEU A 35 13.94 18.47 -32.55
C LEU A 35 13.06 18.92 -33.73
N ILE A 36 12.19 18.03 -34.20
CA ILE A 36 11.23 18.36 -35.24
C ILE A 36 9.93 18.78 -34.53
N VAL A 37 9.59 20.06 -34.66
CA VAL A 37 8.40 20.66 -34.05
C VAL A 37 7.35 20.89 -35.13
N GLU A 38 6.18 20.25 -35.00
CA GLU A 38 5.04 20.42 -35.86
C GLU A 38 4.00 21.30 -35.17
N THR A 39 3.65 22.41 -35.83
CA THR A 39 2.57 23.31 -35.42
C THR A 39 1.40 23.22 -36.40
N SER A 40 0.30 23.94 -36.14
CA SER A 40 -0.84 24.02 -37.04
C SER A 40 -0.45 24.58 -38.45
N ASP A 41 0.61 25.33 -38.56
CA ASP A 41 0.98 26.12 -39.73
C ASP A 41 2.30 25.70 -40.40
N ASP A 42 3.23 25.06 -39.67
CA ASP A 42 4.58 24.75 -40.16
C ASP A 42 5.22 23.55 -39.44
N VAL A 43 6.27 22.99 -40.07
CA VAL A 43 7.16 21.98 -39.50
C VAL A 43 8.57 22.55 -39.47
N THR A 44 9.14 22.69 -38.27
CA THR A 44 10.43 23.34 -38.06
C THR A 44 11.41 22.41 -37.37
N ASP A 45 12.67 22.41 -37.83
CA ASP A 45 13.77 21.72 -37.16
C ASP A 45 14.44 22.68 -36.16
N MET A 46 14.31 22.39 -34.84
CA MET A 46 14.84 23.22 -33.77
C MET A 46 16.25 22.74 -33.40
N ARG A 47 17.24 23.62 -33.61
CA ARG A 47 18.66 23.30 -33.36
C ARG A 47 18.99 23.34 -31.88
N ALA A 48 19.94 22.49 -31.46
CA ALA A 48 20.52 22.56 -30.13
C ALA A 48 21.38 23.83 -29.99
N VAL A 49 21.09 24.65 -28.98
CA VAL A 49 21.79 25.94 -28.71
C VAL A 49 22.72 25.82 -27.50
N GLY A 50 22.45 24.91 -26.57
CA GLY A 50 23.24 24.73 -25.36
C GLY A 50 23.02 23.39 -24.69
N TYR A 51 23.77 23.16 -23.63
CA TYR A 51 23.48 22.07 -22.71
C TYR A 51 23.92 22.41 -21.28
N GLU A 52 23.19 21.91 -20.29
CA GLU A 52 23.51 22.00 -18.86
C GLU A 52 23.75 20.61 -18.28
N VAL A 53 24.69 20.50 -17.34
CA VAL A 53 24.95 19.25 -16.62
C VAL A 53 24.10 19.21 -15.36
N LEU A 54 23.24 18.22 -15.24
CA LEU A 54 22.37 17.98 -14.09
C LEU A 54 22.96 16.91 -13.16
N ASP A 55 22.42 16.81 -11.95
CA ASP A 55 22.72 15.69 -11.05
C ASP A 55 22.12 14.39 -11.62
N GLY A 56 22.99 13.51 -12.08
CA GLY A 56 22.59 12.24 -12.72
C GLY A 56 22.33 12.31 -14.23
N GLY A 57 22.62 13.44 -14.91
CA GLY A 57 22.40 13.55 -16.34
C GLY A 57 22.78 14.91 -16.92
N PHE A 58 22.05 15.31 -17.93
CA PHE A 58 22.19 16.62 -18.56
C PHE A 58 20.92 17.00 -19.32
N GLU A 59 20.78 18.27 -19.60
CA GLU A 59 19.70 18.86 -20.38
C GLU A 59 20.27 19.54 -21.63
N VAL A 60 19.58 19.36 -22.74
CA VAL A 60 19.91 20.01 -24.01
C VAL A 60 18.86 21.07 -24.28
N GLU A 61 19.32 22.30 -24.49
CA GLU A 61 18.48 23.43 -24.86
C GLU A 61 18.42 23.57 -26.38
N PHE A 62 17.21 23.83 -26.89
CA PHE A 62 16.97 24.04 -28.32
C PHE A 62 16.41 25.42 -28.62
N GLU A 63 16.52 25.85 -29.89
CA GLU A 63 15.86 27.04 -30.37
C GLU A 63 14.38 27.07 -30.00
N GLY A 64 13.82 28.25 -29.76
CA GLY A 64 12.40 28.37 -29.39
C GLY A 64 12.07 28.04 -27.94
N GLY A 65 13.06 27.73 -27.08
CA GLY A 65 12.86 27.49 -25.65
C GLY A 65 12.42 26.05 -25.31
N TYR A 66 12.62 25.11 -26.21
CA TYR A 66 12.46 23.69 -25.92
C TYR A 66 13.68 23.18 -25.19
N ALA A 67 13.47 22.26 -24.24
CA ALA A 67 14.57 21.56 -23.57
C ALA A 67 14.30 20.06 -23.49
N LEU A 68 15.36 19.26 -23.57
CA LEU A 68 15.29 17.79 -23.47
C LEU A 68 16.28 17.28 -22.43
N SER A 69 15.76 16.79 -21.30
CA SER A 69 16.58 16.24 -20.23
C SER A 69 16.84 14.75 -20.46
N PHE A 70 18.09 14.33 -20.24
CA PHE A 70 18.55 12.94 -20.25
C PHE A 70 19.05 12.60 -18.85
N LEU A 71 18.32 11.81 -18.12
CA LEU A 71 18.62 11.44 -16.76
C LEU A 71 18.90 9.93 -16.69
N ILE A 72 19.98 9.55 -16.00
CA ILE A 72 20.31 8.15 -15.76
C ILE A 72 19.85 7.81 -14.34
N GLY A 73 18.93 6.86 -14.23
CA GLY A 73 18.51 6.31 -12.95
C GLY A 73 19.69 5.69 -12.20
N PRO A 74 19.72 5.75 -10.87
CA PRO A 74 20.78 5.12 -10.08
C PRO A 74 20.69 3.59 -10.15
N ASP A 75 21.86 2.92 -10.02
CA ASP A 75 21.93 1.46 -9.88
C ASP A 75 20.95 0.92 -8.81
N PRO A 76 20.35 -0.27 -8.99
CA PRO A 76 20.72 -1.29 -9.99
C PRO A 76 19.99 -1.18 -11.34
N THR A 77 18.94 -0.39 -11.44
CA THR A 77 18.24 -0.17 -12.71
C THR A 77 18.91 0.96 -13.48
N ARG A 78 19.86 0.62 -14.34
CA ARG A 78 20.43 1.57 -15.30
C ARG A 78 19.36 1.94 -16.33
N GLU A 79 18.52 2.90 -15.94
CA GLU A 79 17.42 3.40 -16.75
C GLU A 79 17.81 4.77 -17.34
N LEU A 80 17.64 4.94 -18.64
CA LEU A 80 17.68 6.26 -19.27
C LEU A 80 16.26 6.83 -19.30
N GLN A 81 16.07 7.99 -18.71
CA GLN A 81 14.83 8.77 -18.76
C GLN A 81 15.04 10.00 -19.62
N LEU A 82 14.13 10.21 -20.58
CA LEU A 82 14.05 11.43 -21.39
C LEU A 82 12.78 12.19 -20.99
N ARG A 83 12.92 13.51 -20.85
CA ARG A 83 11.78 14.41 -20.61
C ARG A 83 11.89 15.63 -21.48
N LEU A 84 10.80 15.93 -22.20
CA LEU A 84 10.70 17.13 -23.02
C LEU A 84 10.04 18.24 -22.20
N GLU A 85 10.66 19.39 -22.14
CA GLU A 85 10.07 20.63 -21.61
C GLU A 85 9.70 21.57 -22.77
N LEU A 86 8.52 22.13 -22.66
CA LEU A 86 7.99 23.05 -23.67
C LEU A 86 8.19 24.52 -23.22
N PRO A 87 8.28 25.48 -24.16
CA PRO A 87 8.21 26.88 -23.80
C PRO A 87 6.86 27.25 -23.17
N ASP A 88 6.81 28.35 -22.39
CA ASP A 88 5.61 28.74 -21.61
C ASP A 88 4.33 28.90 -22.45
N GLU A 89 4.46 29.32 -23.73
CA GLU A 89 3.31 29.50 -24.64
C GLU A 89 3.65 28.92 -26.02
N PRO A 90 3.53 27.61 -26.26
CA PRO A 90 3.78 27.02 -27.57
C PRO A 90 2.57 27.25 -28.51
N ASP A 91 2.68 28.29 -29.36
CA ASP A 91 1.60 28.65 -30.31
C ASP A 91 1.33 27.52 -31.31
N GLY A 92 0.12 26.94 -31.25
CA GLY A 92 -0.39 25.97 -32.22
C GLY A 92 0.38 24.66 -32.30
N LEU A 93 1.14 24.29 -31.26
CA LEU A 93 1.91 23.05 -31.19
C LEU A 93 0.99 21.83 -31.33
N ARG A 94 1.36 20.90 -32.21
CA ARG A 94 0.69 19.60 -32.42
C ARG A 94 1.50 18.46 -31.89
N GLU A 95 2.77 18.36 -32.33
CA GLU A 95 3.67 17.29 -31.87
C GLU A 95 5.14 17.76 -31.92
N VAL A 96 5.96 17.09 -31.09
CA VAL A 96 7.41 17.20 -31.12
C VAL A 96 7.98 15.81 -31.39
N SER A 97 8.82 15.72 -32.43
CA SER A 97 9.50 14.48 -32.77
C SER A 97 10.97 14.54 -32.37
N ILE A 98 11.45 13.53 -31.63
CA ILE A 98 12.83 13.36 -31.20
C ILE A 98 13.45 12.23 -32.04
N PRO A 99 14.37 12.49 -32.97
CA PRO A 99 15.03 11.44 -33.74
C PRO A 99 15.97 10.63 -32.86
N PHE A 100 16.04 9.32 -33.10
CA PHE A 100 16.99 8.42 -32.43
C PHE A 100 17.52 7.35 -33.37
N ASP A 101 18.68 6.78 -33.02
CA ASP A 101 19.28 5.63 -33.67
C ASP A 101 19.30 4.43 -32.74
N LEU A 102 19.16 3.23 -33.30
CA LEU A 102 19.23 1.96 -32.58
C LEU A 102 20.35 1.09 -33.14
N ALA A 103 21.22 0.59 -32.26
CA ALA A 103 22.16 -0.48 -32.58
C ALA A 103 21.50 -1.86 -32.62
N GLY A 104 20.31 -1.98 -31.99
CA GLY A 104 19.53 -3.21 -31.89
C GLY A 104 18.40 -3.32 -32.91
N SER A 105 17.62 -4.39 -32.78
CA SER A 105 16.43 -4.68 -33.58
C SER A 105 15.21 -4.97 -32.67
N PRO A 106 13.99 -4.65 -33.12
CA PRO A 106 12.78 -5.07 -32.41
C PRO A 106 12.70 -6.60 -32.30
N VAL A 107 12.31 -7.10 -31.12
CA VAL A 107 12.25 -8.55 -30.86
C VAL A 107 11.11 -9.19 -31.64
N ASP A 108 9.95 -8.56 -31.71
CA ASP A 108 8.72 -9.13 -32.30
C ASP A 108 8.46 -8.69 -33.75
N GLY A 109 9.43 -8.06 -34.40
CA GLY A 109 9.28 -7.59 -35.78
C GLY A 109 8.26 -6.45 -35.93
N GLU A 110 7.91 -5.76 -34.85
CA GLU A 110 6.99 -4.64 -34.84
C GLU A 110 7.54 -3.50 -35.72
N THR A 111 6.76 -3.13 -36.71
CA THR A 111 7.02 -1.98 -37.57
C THR A 111 5.80 -1.08 -37.45
N GLY A 112 5.96 0.08 -36.83
CA GLY A 112 4.85 1.03 -36.70
C GLY A 112 4.98 1.91 -35.45
N ARG A 113 3.91 2.62 -35.12
CA ARG A 113 3.81 3.45 -33.92
C ARG A 113 3.30 2.62 -32.75
N SER A 114 4.04 2.62 -31.65
CA SER A 114 3.69 1.92 -30.42
C SER A 114 4.04 2.79 -29.20
N SER A 115 3.37 2.60 -28.09
CA SER A 115 3.78 3.20 -26.80
C SER A 115 4.88 2.38 -26.09
N PHE A 116 5.14 1.19 -26.59
CA PHE A 116 6.10 0.26 -26.00
C PHE A 116 6.79 -0.57 -27.08
N VAL A 117 8.10 -0.81 -26.92
CA VAL A 117 8.89 -1.66 -27.82
C VAL A 117 9.91 -2.45 -27.03
N THR A 118 10.04 -3.75 -27.34
CA THR A 118 11.15 -4.59 -26.89
C THR A 118 12.25 -4.58 -27.95
N LEU A 119 13.44 -4.19 -27.56
CA LEU A 119 14.61 -4.09 -28.43
C LEU A 119 15.65 -5.12 -28.00
N ARG A 120 16.28 -5.82 -28.95
CA ARG A 120 17.45 -6.68 -28.69
C ARG A 120 18.70 -5.98 -29.16
N VAL A 121 19.61 -5.74 -28.22
CA VAL A 121 20.94 -5.15 -28.45
C VAL A 121 21.96 -6.18 -28.01
N ASP A 122 22.72 -6.72 -28.96
CA ASP A 122 23.61 -7.85 -28.76
C ASP A 122 22.88 -9.10 -28.20
N ASN A 123 23.12 -9.45 -26.93
CA ASN A 123 22.46 -10.58 -26.27
C ASN A 123 21.44 -10.14 -25.22
N ASP A 124 21.30 -8.84 -24.98
CA ASP A 124 20.44 -8.28 -23.94
C ASP A 124 19.16 -7.69 -24.55
N GLU A 125 18.08 -7.75 -23.84
CA GLU A 125 16.82 -7.13 -24.23
C GLU A 125 16.60 -5.84 -23.43
N TYR A 126 16.03 -4.85 -24.10
CA TYR A 126 15.73 -3.53 -23.54
C TYR A 126 14.28 -3.14 -23.82
N TYR A 127 13.68 -2.45 -22.92
CA TYR A 127 12.35 -1.87 -23.08
C TYR A 127 12.44 -0.38 -23.31
N LEU A 128 11.81 0.09 -24.39
CA LEU A 128 11.57 1.50 -24.65
C LEU A 128 10.07 1.76 -24.46
N THR A 129 9.74 2.63 -23.51
CA THR A 129 8.35 2.93 -23.11
C THR A 129 8.09 4.41 -23.27
N ALA A 130 7.00 4.77 -23.94
CA ALA A 130 6.48 6.14 -24.05
C ALA A 130 5.31 6.35 -23.10
N PRO A 131 5.16 7.54 -22.48
CA PRO A 131 3.99 7.89 -21.66
C PRO A 131 2.72 8.05 -22.52
N PRO A 132 1.53 8.17 -21.91
CA PRO A 132 0.32 8.57 -22.61
C PRO A 132 0.55 9.85 -23.43
N SER A 133 -0.09 9.95 -24.60
CA SER A 133 0.13 11.04 -25.57
C SER A 133 1.55 11.10 -26.15
N ALA A 134 2.30 9.99 -26.09
CA ALA A 134 3.55 9.84 -26.84
C ALA A 134 3.60 8.47 -27.53
N THR A 135 4.31 8.38 -28.66
CA THR A 135 4.47 7.14 -29.42
C THR A 135 5.91 6.98 -29.90
N ILE A 136 6.32 5.72 -30.05
CA ILE A 136 7.60 5.30 -30.61
C ILE A 136 7.34 4.91 -32.07
N ASP A 137 7.87 5.65 -33.00
CA ASP A 137 7.78 5.37 -34.44
C ASP A 137 9.09 4.71 -34.88
N LEU A 138 9.08 3.36 -34.91
CA LEU A 138 10.26 2.58 -35.25
C LEU A 138 10.62 2.66 -36.73
N GLU A 139 9.63 2.83 -37.62
CA GLU A 139 9.87 2.93 -39.06
C GLU A 139 10.65 4.21 -39.39
N ASN A 140 10.29 5.34 -38.74
CA ASN A 140 10.94 6.62 -38.93
C ASN A 140 11.99 6.94 -37.87
N ARG A 141 12.19 6.03 -36.89
CA ARG A 141 13.13 6.19 -35.78
C ARG A 141 12.94 7.51 -35.01
N LYS A 142 11.72 7.75 -34.56
CA LYS A 142 11.33 8.96 -33.85
C LYS A 142 10.50 8.64 -32.62
N LEU A 143 10.73 9.38 -31.55
CA LEU A 143 9.79 9.50 -30.45
C LEU A 143 8.89 10.68 -30.77
N VAL A 144 7.59 10.47 -30.83
CA VAL A 144 6.59 11.50 -31.17
C VAL A 144 5.77 11.82 -29.94
N LEU A 145 5.80 13.07 -29.50
CA LEU A 145 5.14 13.55 -28.29
C LEU A 145 4.11 14.60 -28.62
N GLU A 146 2.88 14.40 -28.18
CA GLU A 146 1.86 15.45 -28.12
C GLU A 146 2.15 16.41 -26.95
N PRO A 147 1.63 17.64 -26.93
CA PRO A 147 1.89 18.61 -25.86
C PRO A 147 1.60 18.10 -24.45
N GLU A 148 0.59 17.22 -24.30
CA GLU A 148 0.19 16.61 -23.04
C GLU A 148 1.23 15.63 -22.47
N ALA A 149 2.14 15.13 -23.29
CA ALA A 149 3.25 14.27 -22.87
C ALA A 149 4.44 15.06 -22.31
N ALA A 150 4.44 16.39 -22.39
CA ALA A 150 5.52 17.23 -21.86
C ALA A 150 5.71 17.03 -20.36
N GLY A 151 6.97 17.02 -19.92
CA GLY A 151 7.35 16.74 -18.53
C GLY A 151 7.23 15.28 -18.09
N GLN A 152 6.58 14.42 -18.88
CA GLN A 152 6.50 12.97 -18.62
C GLN A 152 7.75 12.25 -19.15
N ALA A 153 8.14 11.16 -18.46
CA ALA A 153 9.35 10.44 -18.81
C ALA A 153 9.09 9.37 -19.90
N ILE A 154 9.87 9.44 -20.99
CA ILE A 154 10.12 8.28 -21.85
C ILE A 154 11.23 7.48 -21.19
N ARG A 155 11.12 6.16 -21.13
CA ARG A 155 12.03 5.28 -20.39
C ARG A 155 12.66 4.26 -21.31
N TYR A 156 13.96 4.06 -21.13
CA TYR A 156 14.72 2.98 -21.78
C TYR A 156 15.51 2.22 -20.72
N VAL A 157 15.22 0.94 -20.56
CA VAL A 157 15.75 0.11 -19.47
C VAL A 157 16.05 -1.30 -19.96
N GLU A 158 17.08 -1.93 -19.39
CA GLU A 158 17.38 -3.35 -19.63
C GLU A 158 16.23 -4.24 -19.14
N ALA A 159 15.78 -5.16 -19.99
CA ALA A 159 14.73 -6.12 -19.68
C ALA A 159 15.28 -7.22 -18.77
N THR A 160 15.15 -7.04 -17.47
CA THR A 160 15.55 -8.04 -16.47
C THR A 160 14.34 -8.84 -15.97
N GLU A 161 14.57 -10.05 -15.45
CA GLU A 161 13.57 -10.69 -14.58
C GLU A 161 13.28 -9.74 -13.41
N GLY A 162 12.04 -9.33 -13.23
CA GLY A 162 11.67 -8.34 -12.23
C GLY A 162 11.38 -6.95 -12.80
N ASP A 163 11.31 -6.81 -14.12
CA ASP A 163 10.88 -5.55 -14.73
C ASP A 163 9.39 -5.27 -14.48
N PRO A 164 9.07 -4.16 -13.81
CA PRO A 164 7.67 -3.78 -13.55
C PRO A 164 6.87 -3.52 -14.83
N THR A 165 7.50 -3.06 -15.89
CA THR A 165 6.84 -2.78 -17.17
C THR A 165 6.23 -4.03 -17.78
N ARG A 166 6.89 -5.17 -17.64
CA ARG A 166 6.37 -6.47 -18.10
C ARG A 166 5.02 -6.78 -17.43
N VAL A 167 4.91 -6.54 -16.14
CA VAL A 167 3.69 -6.81 -15.37
C VAL A 167 2.56 -5.89 -15.81
N VAL A 168 2.83 -4.60 -15.91
CA VAL A 168 1.83 -3.60 -16.36
C VAL A 168 1.28 -4.00 -17.73
N ARG A 169 2.13 -4.43 -18.66
CA ARG A 169 1.73 -4.89 -20.01
C ARG A 169 0.76 -6.07 -20.00
N TRP A 170 0.91 -7.03 -19.09
CA TRP A 170 -0.04 -8.14 -19.01
C TRP A 170 -1.47 -7.66 -18.73
N PHE A 171 -1.61 -6.49 -18.12
CA PHE A 171 -2.89 -5.91 -17.71
C PHE A 171 -3.34 -4.72 -18.57
N GLU A 172 -2.57 -4.33 -19.59
CA GLU A 172 -3.02 -3.36 -20.61
C GLU A 172 -4.14 -3.94 -21.48
N ASP A 173 -4.21 -5.27 -21.60
CA ASP A 173 -5.31 -5.97 -22.24
C ASP A 173 -6.49 -6.06 -21.24
N GLU A 174 -7.62 -5.42 -21.56
CA GLU A 174 -8.84 -5.39 -20.71
C GLU A 174 -9.34 -6.79 -20.31
N ALA A 175 -8.91 -7.84 -21.02
CA ALA A 175 -9.27 -9.24 -20.75
C ALA A 175 -8.84 -9.75 -19.34
N LEU A 176 -7.87 -9.11 -18.68
CA LEU A 176 -7.41 -9.46 -17.34
C LEU A 176 -8.00 -8.56 -16.24
N ALA A 177 -8.76 -7.54 -16.58
CA ALA A 177 -9.43 -6.69 -15.59
C ALA A 177 -10.57 -7.48 -14.93
N ILE A 178 -10.53 -7.59 -13.61
CA ILE A 178 -11.62 -8.14 -12.80
C ILE A 178 -12.54 -6.96 -12.45
N ASP A 179 -13.82 -7.06 -12.81
CA ASP A 179 -14.78 -6.03 -12.43
C ASP A 179 -15.11 -6.05 -10.94
N ASP A 180 -15.71 -4.98 -10.44
CA ASP A 180 -15.99 -4.80 -9.02
C ASP A 180 -16.92 -5.88 -8.47
N ASP A 181 -17.92 -6.33 -9.24
CA ASP A 181 -18.88 -7.34 -8.80
C ASP A 181 -18.24 -8.73 -8.73
N ALA A 182 -17.46 -9.13 -9.73
CA ALA A 182 -16.74 -10.41 -9.74
C ALA A 182 -15.66 -10.48 -8.64
N TYR A 183 -14.99 -9.35 -8.37
CA TYR A 183 -14.04 -9.27 -7.27
C TYR A 183 -14.73 -9.40 -5.91
N ALA A 184 -15.84 -8.69 -5.70
CA ALA A 184 -16.61 -8.77 -4.47
C ALA A 184 -17.18 -10.20 -4.25
N GLU A 185 -17.63 -10.89 -5.31
CA GLU A 185 -18.08 -12.28 -5.26
C GLU A 185 -16.95 -13.22 -4.84
N THR A 186 -15.73 -13.04 -5.39
CA THR A 186 -14.55 -13.84 -5.00
C THR A 186 -14.24 -13.71 -3.50
N ILE A 187 -14.28 -12.49 -2.97
CA ILE A 187 -14.08 -12.25 -1.53
C ILE A 187 -15.21 -12.89 -0.71
N ALA A 188 -16.46 -12.72 -1.13
CA ALA A 188 -17.63 -13.25 -0.42
C ALA A 188 -17.63 -14.78 -0.35
N ASP A 189 -17.30 -15.46 -1.45
CA ASP A 189 -17.20 -16.92 -1.51
C ASP A 189 -16.10 -17.45 -0.58
N TRP A 190 -14.96 -16.76 -0.55
CA TRP A 190 -13.89 -17.12 0.38
C TRP A 190 -14.29 -16.89 1.84
N VAL A 191 -14.94 -15.76 2.16
CA VAL A 191 -15.44 -15.46 3.51
C VAL A 191 -16.47 -16.51 3.95
N GLU A 192 -17.32 -17.02 3.04
CA GLU A 192 -18.26 -18.10 3.33
C GLU A 192 -17.51 -19.38 3.76
N SER A 193 -16.47 -19.77 3.01
CA SER A 193 -15.63 -20.91 3.34
C SER A 193 -14.90 -20.73 4.69
N ALA A 194 -14.33 -19.55 4.91
CA ALA A 194 -13.65 -19.21 6.16
C ALA A 194 -14.62 -19.26 7.36
N TYR A 195 -15.84 -18.73 7.20
CA TYR A 195 -16.86 -18.75 8.25
C TYR A 195 -17.25 -20.17 8.62
N ALA A 196 -17.49 -21.04 7.62
CA ALA A 196 -17.75 -22.46 7.85
C ALA A 196 -16.58 -23.16 8.55
N GLY A 197 -15.35 -22.83 8.18
CA GLY A 197 -14.14 -23.32 8.84
C GLY A 197 -14.05 -22.91 10.31
N TRP A 198 -14.33 -21.65 10.64
CA TRP A 198 -14.33 -21.16 12.03
C TRP A 198 -15.45 -21.75 12.86
N GLU A 199 -16.63 -21.96 12.29
CA GLU A 199 -17.78 -22.49 12.99
C GLU A 199 -17.65 -23.97 13.31
N SER A 200 -17.21 -24.79 12.34
CA SER A 200 -17.28 -26.24 12.45
C SER A 200 -16.23 -27.02 11.67
N GLY A 201 -15.74 -26.53 10.54
CA GLY A 201 -14.79 -27.28 9.69
C GLY A 201 -13.46 -27.51 10.38
N ARG A 202 -12.93 -26.47 11.02
CA ARG A 202 -11.67 -26.48 11.79
C ARG A 202 -11.88 -26.51 13.29
N TYR A 203 -13.07 -26.13 13.78
CA TYR A 203 -13.35 -26.02 15.21
C TYR A 203 -13.67 -27.36 15.85
N ASN A 204 -12.88 -27.75 16.84
CA ASN A 204 -13.12 -28.93 17.68
C ASN A 204 -13.84 -28.52 18.98
N SER A 205 -15.15 -28.68 19.02
CA SER A 205 -15.98 -28.32 20.18
C SER A 205 -15.73 -29.13 21.44
N THR A 206 -14.97 -30.24 21.35
CA THR A 206 -14.58 -31.06 22.52
C THR A 206 -13.31 -30.52 23.16
N GLU A 207 -12.32 -30.17 22.34
CA GLU A 207 -11.03 -29.65 22.79
C GLU A 207 -11.04 -28.12 22.88
N LEU A 208 -12.01 -27.44 22.24
CA LEU A 208 -12.21 -26.01 22.22
C LEU A 208 -11.04 -25.27 21.50
N THR A 209 -10.56 -25.87 20.43
CA THR A 209 -9.43 -25.44 19.63
C THR A 209 -9.79 -25.42 18.16
N TRP A 210 -9.01 -24.75 17.35
CA TRP A 210 -9.08 -24.81 15.89
C TRP A 210 -7.91 -25.59 15.34
N ASP A 211 -8.16 -26.39 14.31
CA ASP A 211 -7.10 -26.98 13.50
C ASP A 211 -6.37 -25.85 12.77
N GLY A 212 -5.11 -25.69 13.08
CA GLY A 212 -4.24 -24.65 12.53
C GLY A 212 -3.36 -25.15 11.39
N PRO A 213 -2.53 -24.27 10.84
CA PRO A 213 -1.52 -24.60 9.85
C PRO A 213 -0.63 -25.77 10.30
N GLY A 214 -0.47 -26.80 9.45
CA GLY A 214 0.34 -27.98 9.77
C GLY A 214 -0.35 -29.04 10.64
N GLY A 215 -1.67 -28.93 10.85
CA GLY A 215 -2.48 -29.94 11.54
C GLY A 215 -2.34 -29.92 13.06
N PHE A 216 -1.81 -28.84 13.64
CA PHE A 216 -1.77 -28.65 15.09
C PHE A 216 -3.01 -27.90 15.56
N ALA A 217 -3.79 -28.52 16.44
CA ALA A 217 -4.93 -27.87 17.06
C ALA A 217 -4.48 -26.97 18.23
N SER A 218 -4.94 -25.70 18.22
CA SER A 218 -4.69 -24.75 19.30
C SER A 218 -5.87 -23.78 19.42
N PHE A 219 -6.01 -23.15 20.59
CA PHE A 219 -6.89 -21.99 20.70
C PHE A 219 -6.32 -20.84 19.86
N SER A 220 -7.19 -20.11 19.14
CA SER A 220 -6.82 -18.93 18.36
C SER A 220 -7.79 -17.80 18.65
N GLU A 221 -7.30 -16.75 19.30
CA GLU A 221 -8.10 -15.54 19.54
C GLU A 221 -8.44 -14.82 18.23
N GLU A 222 -7.54 -14.88 17.22
CA GLU A 222 -7.80 -14.31 15.90
C GLU A 222 -8.97 -15.03 15.21
N ALA A 223 -9.02 -16.38 15.28
CA ALA A 223 -10.13 -17.15 14.73
C ALA A 223 -11.45 -16.85 15.47
N LEU A 224 -11.41 -16.79 16.80
CA LEU A 224 -12.55 -16.37 17.63
C LEU A 224 -13.06 -15.00 17.21
N THR A 225 -12.16 -14.03 17.08
CA THR A 225 -12.50 -12.64 16.73
C THR A 225 -13.08 -12.54 15.34
N ALA A 226 -12.48 -13.20 14.35
CA ALA A 226 -12.96 -13.22 12.97
C ALA A 226 -14.35 -13.89 12.89
N TYR A 227 -14.54 -15.01 13.57
CA TYR A 227 -15.83 -15.70 13.65
C TYR A 227 -16.93 -14.82 14.25
N LEU A 228 -16.67 -14.18 15.40
CA LEU A 228 -17.64 -13.28 16.04
C LEU A 228 -17.94 -12.03 15.22
N ALA A 229 -16.94 -11.46 14.56
CA ALA A 229 -17.10 -10.29 13.68
C ALA A 229 -17.98 -10.62 12.47
N GLU A 230 -17.75 -11.77 11.83
CA GLU A 230 -18.52 -12.23 10.68
C GLU A 230 -19.93 -12.66 11.11
N ALA A 231 -20.06 -13.39 12.22
CA ALA A 231 -21.36 -13.76 12.79
C ALA A 231 -22.21 -12.51 13.09
N TRP A 232 -21.57 -11.41 13.47
CA TRP A 232 -22.26 -10.15 13.70
C TRP A 232 -22.77 -9.53 12.40
N THR A 233 -21.99 -9.60 11.34
CA THR A 233 -22.39 -9.16 10.00
C THR A 233 -23.59 -9.94 9.49
N ARG A 234 -23.69 -11.23 9.86
CA ARG A 234 -24.76 -12.17 9.48
C ARG A 234 -25.98 -12.17 10.42
N ASP A 235 -25.98 -11.32 11.45
CA ASP A 235 -27.02 -11.30 12.52
C ASP A 235 -27.12 -12.62 13.32
N GLU A 236 -26.03 -13.37 13.40
CA GLU A 236 -25.90 -14.66 14.08
C GLU A 236 -25.04 -14.60 15.36
N TYR A 237 -24.64 -13.40 15.78
CA TYR A 237 -23.69 -13.21 16.87
C TYR A 237 -24.09 -13.92 18.18
N ASP A 238 -25.36 -13.85 18.61
CA ASP A 238 -25.79 -14.44 19.87
C ASP A 238 -25.61 -15.96 19.88
N ARG A 239 -25.84 -16.61 18.74
CA ARG A 239 -25.59 -18.05 18.56
C ARG A 239 -24.09 -18.34 18.62
N ALA A 240 -23.30 -17.66 17.79
CA ALA A 240 -21.86 -17.84 17.73
C ALA A 240 -21.19 -17.60 19.08
N PHE A 241 -21.58 -16.53 19.78
CA PHE A 241 -21.05 -16.23 21.10
C PHE A 241 -21.40 -17.31 22.14
N ALA A 242 -22.65 -17.83 22.12
CA ALA A 242 -23.06 -18.90 23.02
C ALA A 242 -22.26 -20.20 22.78
N GLU A 243 -21.95 -20.51 21.53
CA GLU A 243 -21.12 -21.67 21.16
C GLU A 243 -19.67 -21.52 21.64
N MET A 244 -19.10 -20.33 21.53
CA MET A 244 -17.71 -20.05 21.90
C MET A 244 -17.50 -19.78 23.39
N ARG A 245 -18.57 -19.55 24.16
CA ARG A 245 -18.47 -19.14 25.58
C ARG A 245 -17.59 -20.05 26.42
N ARG A 246 -17.70 -21.36 26.21
CA ARG A 246 -16.89 -22.35 26.97
C ARG A 246 -15.40 -22.27 26.60
N ALA A 247 -15.08 -21.98 25.33
CA ALA A 247 -13.71 -21.78 24.89
C ALA A 247 -13.14 -20.52 25.51
N VAL A 248 -13.88 -19.42 25.49
CA VAL A 248 -13.54 -18.14 26.13
C VAL A 248 -13.24 -18.33 27.63
N ASP A 249 -14.11 -19.05 28.37
CA ASP A 249 -13.94 -19.28 29.80
C ASP A 249 -12.68 -20.10 30.13
N ILE A 250 -12.35 -21.10 29.31
CA ILE A 250 -11.19 -21.99 29.52
C ILE A 250 -9.88 -21.32 29.12
N HIS A 251 -9.87 -20.55 28.03
CA HIS A 251 -8.69 -19.89 27.48
C HIS A 251 -8.58 -18.42 27.89
N ALA A 252 -9.22 -18.01 29.00
CA ALA A 252 -9.26 -16.61 29.44
C ALA A 252 -7.85 -15.97 29.60
N GLU A 253 -6.85 -16.76 30.01
CA GLU A 253 -5.47 -16.30 30.15
C GLU A 253 -4.75 -16.07 28.80
N GLU A 254 -5.29 -16.62 27.69
CA GLU A 254 -4.75 -16.47 26.34
C GLU A 254 -5.37 -15.28 25.59
N LEU A 255 -6.46 -14.70 26.13
CA LEU A 255 -7.16 -13.58 25.52
C LEU A 255 -6.36 -12.28 25.64
N SER A 256 -6.48 -11.43 24.62
CA SER A 256 -5.86 -10.11 24.55
C SER A 256 -6.93 -9.01 24.35
N LEU A 257 -6.46 -7.79 24.04
CA LEU A 257 -7.38 -6.71 23.69
C LEU A 257 -8.15 -6.97 22.39
N LEU A 258 -7.68 -7.89 21.54
CA LEU A 258 -8.27 -8.14 20.22
C LEU A 258 -9.75 -8.54 20.33
N SER A 259 -10.11 -9.49 21.17
CA SER A 259 -11.50 -9.95 21.37
C SER A 259 -12.29 -9.16 22.41
N ALA A 260 -11.63 -8.30 23.18
CA ALA A 260 -12.25 -7.59 24.30
C ALA A 260 -13.49 -6.74 23.93
N PRO A 261 -13.60 -6.10 22.74
CA PRO A 261 -14.81 -5.41 22.32
C PRO A 261 -16.04 -6.31 22.15
N PHE A 262 -15.85 -7.62 22.02
CA PHE A 262 -16.93 -8.61 22.00
C PHE A 262 -17.20 -9.19 23.40
N LEU A 263 -16.14 -9.46 24.16
CA LEU A 263 -16.22 -10.20 25.42
C LEU A 263 -16.52 -9.29 26.60
N GLY A 264 -16.10 -8.04 26.54
CA GLY A 264 -16.29 -7.04 27.61
C GLY A 264 -15.32 -7.18 28.77
N ASN A 265 -14.24 -7.94 28.60
CA ASN A 265 -13.17 -8.15 29.59
C ASN A 265 -12.04 -7.13 29.49
N LEU A 266 -12.37 -5.88 29.14
CA LEU A 266 -11.41 -4.80 28.88
C LEU A 266 -10.43 -4.57 30.05
N ASP A 267 -10.92 -4.63 31.29
CA ASP A 267 -10.10 -4.41 32.48
C ASP A 267 -9.13 -5.56 32.73
N GLU A 268 -9.57 -6.81 32.54
CA GLU A 268 -8.75 -8.01 32.75
C GLU A 268 -7.57 -8.10 31.79
N VAL A 269 -7.76 -7.71 30.51
CA VAL A 269 -6.71 -7.84 29.46
C VAL A 269 -5.81 -6.61 29.37
N ARG A 270 -6.19 -5.49 29.98
CA ARG A 270 -5.52 -4.20 29.84
C ARG A 270 -4.05 -4.21 30.28
N GLU A 271 -3.72 -4.81 31.41
CA GLU A 271 -2.35 -4.85 31.92
C GLU A 271 -1.41 -5.58 30.95
N ARG A 272 -1.85 -6.75 30.46
CA ARG A 272 -1.09 -7.53 29.47
C ARG A 272 -0.90 -6.76 28.15
N PHE A 273 -1.93 -6.01 27.75
CA PHE A 273 -1.86 -5.18 26.56
C PHE A 273 -0.85 -4.04 26.71
N ILE A 274 -0.85 -3.32 27.85
CA ILE A 274 0.12 -2.25 28.13
C ILE A 274 1.56 -2.79 28.12
N GLU A 275 1.80 -3.97 28.70
CA GLU A 275 3.12 -4.59 28.68
C GLU A 275 3.56 -4.98 27.25
N ALA A 276 2.63 -5.55 26.46
CA ALA A 276 2.90 -5.91 25.07
C ALA A 276 3.18 -4.67 24.21
N ASP A 277 2.45 -3.58 24.40
CA ASP A 277 2.68 -2.32 23.67
C ASP A 277 4.02 -1.68 24.05
N ARG A 278 4.38 -1.70 25.32
CA ARG A 278 5.70 -1.22 25.75
C ARG A 278 6.83 -1.98 25.04
N ALA A 279 6.74 -3.31 24.98
CA ALA A 279 7.74 -4.11 24.28
C ALA A 279 7.79 -3.82 22.78
N ARG A 280 6.63 -3.50 22.15
CA ARG A 280 6.57 -3.11 20.74
C ARG A 280 7.22 -1.75 20.49
N ILE A 281 7.01 -0.80 21.39
CA ILE A 281 7.61 0.54 21.33
C ILE A 281 9.12 0.45 21.53
N ASP A 282 9.59 -0.27 22.56
CA ASP A 282 11.02 -0.47 22.83
C ASP A 282 11.72 -1.07 21.58
N LEU A 283 11.10 -2.06 20.95
CA LEU A 283 11.63 -2.67 19.72
C LEU A 283 11.63 -1.68 18.54
N LEU A 284 10.58 -0.83 18.40
CA LEU A 284 10.54 0.19 17.36
C LEU A 284 11.66 1.22 17.56
N GLU A 285 11.90 1.66 18.80
CA GLU A 285 13.00 2.58 19.13
C GLU A 285 14.35 1.96 18.79
N GLU A 286 14.58 0.71 19.17
CA GLU A 286 15.81 -0.02 18.84
C GLU A 286 16.04 -0.12 17.33
N GLN A 287 15.00 -0.45 16.56
CA GLN A 287 15.08 -0.53 15.10
C GLN A 287 15.36 0.83 14.45
N LEU A 288 14.74 1.91 14.94
CA LEU A 288 15.02 3.27 14.47
C LEU A 288 16.46 3.70 14.78
N GLU A 289 16.98 3.40 15.97
CA GLU A 289 18.37 3.71 16.35
C GLU A 289 19.38 2.90 15.52
N ALA A 290 19.05 1.66 15.21
CA ALA A 290 19.88 0.79 14.36
C ALA A 290 19.79 1.16 12.86
N GLY A 291 18.86 2.00 12.46
CA GLY A 291 18.58 2.28 11.04
C GLY A 291 18.02 1.06 10.30
N ASP A 292 17.28 0.19 11.00
CA ASP A 292 16.77 -1.08 10.47
C ASP A 292 15.42 -0.90 9.77
N PRO A 293 15.35 -1.02 8.41
CA PRO A 293 14.12 -0.84 7.67
C PRO A 293 13.10 -1.98 7.86
N THR A 294 13.46 -3.07 8.52
CA THR A 294 12.53 -4.17 8.80
C THR A 294 11.39 -3.75 9.73
N LEU A 295 11.51 -2.60 10.40
CA LEU A 295 10.42 -1.98 11.16
C LEU A 295 9.14 -1.80 10.31
N PHE A 296 9.27 -1.54 9.00
CA PHE A 296 8.13 -1.38 8.10
C PHE A 296 7.36 -2.68 7.82
N ARG A 297 7.92 -3.84 8.09
CA ARG A 297 7.22 -5.14 7.97
C ARG A 297 6.08 -5.26 8.99
N ARG A 298 6.13 -4.45 10.04
CA ARG A 298 5.09 -4.37 11.06
C ARG A 298 3.89 -3.58 10.54
N PRO A 299 2.67 -4.15 10.61
CA PRO A 299 1.46 -3.40 10.26
C PRO A 299 1.24 -2.25 11.24
N SER A 300 0.64 -1.18 10.75
CA SER A 300 0.22 0.00 11.52
C SER A 300 1.33 0.66 12.34
N VAL A 301 2.58 0.67 11.82
CA VAL A 301 3.75 1.19 12.57
C VAL A 301 3.63 2.69 12.86
N PHE A 302 3.03 3.48 11.97
CA PHE A 302 2.79 4.90 12.18
C PHE A 302 1.74 5.12 13.28
N LEU A 303 0.71 4.30 13.29
CA LEU A 303 -0.32 4.30 14.32
C LEU A 303 0.26 3.94 15.69
N LEU A 304 1.08 2.87 15.74
CA LEU A 304 1.79 2.45 16.95
C LEU A 304 2.66 3.59 17.51
N ALA A 305 3.42 4.28 16.66
CA ALA A 305 4.29 5.36 17.09
C ALA A 305 3.52 6.59 17.60
N ALA A 306 2.41 6.95 16.95
CA ALA A 306 1.59 8.10 17.33
C ALA A 306 0.74 7.83 18.59
N ASP A 307 0.09 6.67 18.64
CA ASP A 307 -0.94 6.35 19.64
C ASP A 307 -0.38 5.64 20.87
N ARG A 308 0.76 4.96 20.77
CA ARG A 308 1.40 4.25 21.89
C ARG A 308 2.76 4.83 22.27
N GLY A 309 3.41 5.50 21.33
CA GLY A 309 4.70 6.14 21.55
C GLY A 309 4.56 7.58 22.00
N SER A 310 5.58 8.36 21.72
CA SER A 310 5.65 9.78 21.98
C SER A 310 5.68 10.58 20.68
N GLU A 311 5.37 11.88 20.75
CA GLU A 311 5.53 12.80 19.61
C GLU A 311 6.95 12.79 19.04
N ASP A 312 7.96 12.60 19.88
CA ASP A 312 9.36 12.46 19.47
C ASP A 312 9.57 11.18 18.66
N LEU A 313 9.06 10.04 19.13
CA LEU A 313 9.14 8.76 18.41
C LEU A 313 8.47 8.83 17.06
N TYR A 314 7.27 9.40 16.99
CA TYR A 314 6.52 9.58 15.76
C TYR A 314 7.26 10.49 14.77
N THR A 315 7.83 11.59 15.26
CA THR A 315 8.67 12.49 14.43
C THR A 315 9.93 11.79 13.91
N ARG A 316 10.62 11.01 14.75
CA ARG A 316 11.81 10.22 14.34
C ARG A 316 11.45 9.17 13.28
N LEU A 317 10.28 8.52 13.40
CA LEU A 317 9.81 7.58 12.37
C LEU A 317 9.61 8.27 11.02
N HIS A 318 9.04 9.50 11.01
CA HIS A 318 8.90 10.27 9.78
C HIS A 318 10.25 10.68 9.19
N GLU A 319 11.18 11.13 10.03
CA GLU A 319 12.55 11.48 9.60
C GLU A 319 13.26 10.26 9.02
N PHE A 320 13.15 9.12 9.69
CA PHE A 320 13.69 7.85 9.21
C PHE A 320 13.08 7.46 7.84
N THR A 321 11.76 7.51 7.70
CA THR A 321 11.06 7.21 6.44
C THR A 321 11.51 8.12 5.30
N ARG A 322 11.73 9.41 5.59
CA ARG A 322 12.22 10.40 4.61
C ARG A 322 13.68 10.16 4.21
N ALA A 323 14.52 9.78 5.17
CA ALA A 323 15.95 9.55 4.99
C ALA A 323 16.27 8.16 4.44
N ALA A 324 15.35 7.19 4.61
CA ALA A 324 15.55 5.83 4.17
C ALA A 324 15.83 5.80 2.66
N GLU A 325 16.89 5.11 2.28
CA GLU A 325 17.15 4.79 0.88
C GLU A 325 16.12 3.74 0.44
N LEU A 326 14.91 4.18 0.14
CA LEU A 326 13.74 3.34 -0.12
C LEU A 326 13.96 2.33 -1.27
N ARG A 327 14.95 2.59 -2.13
CA ARG A 327 15.39 1.65 -3.18
C ARG A 327 16.12 0.42 -2.61
N ARG A 328 16.72 0.54 -1.41
CA ARG A 328 17.45 -0.55 -0.74
C ARG A 328 16.58 -1.38 0.19
N LEU A 329 15.30 -1.04 0.36
CA LEU A 329 14.38 -1.89 1.09
C LEU A 329 14.33 -3.27 0.44
N ASP A 330 14.33 -4.32 1.23
CA ASP A 330 13.93 -5.63 0.72
C ASP A 330 12.43 -5.62 0.34
N LEU A 331 11.98 -6.66 -0.33
CA LEU A 331 10.62 -6.72 -0.84
C LEU A 331 9.57 -6.67 0.27
N GLU A 332 9.80 -7.37 1.39
CA GLU A 332 8.86 -7.40 2.52
C GLU A 332 8.75 -6.04 3.20
N SER A 333 9.88 -5.37 3.44
CA SER A 333 9.91 -4.02 4.03
C SER A 333 9.28 -3.00 3.09
N ALA A 334 9.49 -3.12 1.78
CA ALA A 334 8.87 -2.29 0.76
C ALA A 334 7.33 -2.47 0.73
N THR A 335 6.86 -3.73 0.70
CA THR A 335 5.43 -4.06 0.77
C THR A 335 4.80 -3.58 2.08
N GLY A 336 5.50 -3.79 3.19
CA GLY A 336 5.05 -3.35 4.51
C GLY A 336 4.95 -1.83 4.63
N LEU A 337 5.90 -1.06 4.06
CA LEU A 337 5.78 0.39 4.02
C LEU A 337 4.57 0.86 3.22
N LEU A 338 4.34 0.27 2.03
CA LEU A 338 3.15 0.59 1.23
C LEU A 338 1.85 0.20 1.96
N ARG A 339 1.83 -0.94 2.65
CA ARG A 339 0.71 -1.34 3.50
C ARG A 339 0.41 -0.29 4.56
N ASN A 340 1.43 0.14 5.29
CA ASN A 340 1.31 1.15 6.33
C ASN A 340 0.83 2.51 5.81
N LEU A 341 0.98 2.80 4.51
CA LEU A 341 0.58 4.07 3.90
C LEU A 341 -0.79 4.04 3.21
N PHE A 342 -1.24 2.89 2.74
CA PHE A 342 -2.42 2.79 1.87
C PHE A 342 -3.50 1.83 2.38
N VAL A 343 -3.15 0.87 3.22
CA VAL A 343 -4.08 -0.16 3.74
C VAL A 343 -4.38 0.06 5.22
N ASP A 344 -3.34 0.21 6.02
CA ASP A 344 -3.50 0.43 7.45
C ASP A 344 -3.99 1.86 7.73
N PRO A 345 -4.75 2.10 8.81
CA PRO A 345 -5.15 3.45 9.17
C PRO A 345 -3.94 4.31 9.55
N LEU A 346 -3.97 5.57 9.17
CA LEU A 346 -2.94 6.55 9.51
C LEU A 346 -3.43 7.49 10.61
N PRO A 347 -2.55 7.92 11.53
CA PRO A 347 -2.91 8.85 12.58
C PRO A 347 -3.13 10.28 12.04
N ASP A 348 -2.46 10.67 10.95
CA ASP A 348 -2.57 11.95 10.25
C ASP A 348 -2.05 11.87 8.81
N ASP A 349 -2.15 12.98 8.05
CA ASP A 349 -1.71 13.07 6.66
C ASP A 349 -0.18 13.22 6.51
N ARG A 350 0.60 13.40 7.60
CA ARG A 350 2.06 13.58 7.52
C ARG A 350 2.75 12.35 6.95
N ALA A 351 2.32 11.15 7.36
CA ALA A 351 2.92 9.91 6.88
C ALA A 351 2.85 9.81 5.35
N THR A 352 1.67 10.06 4.77
CA THR A 352 1.47 10.07 3.33
C THR A 352 2.34 11.11 2.64
N SER A 353 2.40 12.34 3.17
CA SER A 353 3.15 13.45 2.55
C SER A 353 4.66 13.21 2.50
N VAL A 354 5.22 12.51 3.49
CA VAL A 354 6.64 12.18 3.57
C VAL A 354 7.06 11.15 2.53
N ALA A 355 6.23 10.16 2.31
CA ALA A 355 6.55 9.01 1.46
C ALA A 355 6.22 9.24 -0.03
N LEU A 356 5.39 10.23 -0.38
CA LEU A 356 4.86 10.44 -1.74
C LEU A 356 5.95 10.55 -2.83
N ARG A 357 7.15 11.07 -2.51
CA ARG A 357 8.23 11.22 -3.49
C ARG A 357 8.92 9.90 -3.88
N SER A 358 8.76 8.86 -3.06
CA SER A 358 9.47 7.59 -3.23
C SER A 358 8.52 6.40 -3.39
N VAL A 359 7.23 6.60 -3.17
CA VAL A 359 6.19 5.56 -3.28
C VAL A 359 6.17 4.90 -4.65
N ASP A 360 6.30 5.69 -5.72
CA ASP A 360 6.29 5.17 -7.09
C ASP A 360 7.46 4.20 -7.34
N LEU A 361 8.63 4.44 -6.72
CA LEU A 361 9.79 3.54 -6.81
C LEU A 361 9.59 2.25 -6.03
N ILE A 362 8.95 2.36 -4.87
CA ILE A 362 8.64 1.19 -4.02
C ILE A 362 7.59 0.33 -4.72
N GLN A 363 6.57 0.94 -5.29
CA GLN A 363 5.53 0.27 -6.06
C GLN A 363 6.14 -0.47 -7.28
N LEU A 364 7.08 0.14 -8.01
CA LEU A 364 7.78 -0.50 -9.12
C LEU A 364 8.56 -1.75 -8.65
N LYS A 365 9.18 -1.71 -7.47
CA LYS A 365 9.85 -2.89 -6.90
C LYS A 365 8.86 -4.03 -6.63
N LEU A 366 7.68 -3.70 -6.12
CA LEU A 366 6.63 -4.67 -5.85
C LEU A 366 6.11 -5.29 -7.16
N LEU A 367 5.85 -4.47 -8.17
CA LEU A 367 5.45 -4.94 -9.50
C LEU A 367 6.50 -5.87 -10.12
N GLY A 368 7.79 -5.50 -10.02
CA GLY A 368 8.88 -6.32 -10.55
C GLY A 368 8.98 -7.72 -9.93
N ALA A 369 8.45 -7.91 -8.72
CA ALA A 369 8.45 -9.19 -8.02
C ALA A 369 7.24 -10.09 -8.40
N ILE A 370 6.31 -9.62 -9.24
CA ILE A 370 5.14 -10.40 -9.63
C ILE A 370 5.53 -11.41 -10.71
N ALA A 371 5.26 -12.68 -10.44
CA ALA A 371 5.37 -13.78 -11.38
C ALA A 371 3.99 -14.16 -11.94
N ARG A 372 3.93 -14.48 -13.24
CA ARG A 372 2.79 -15.11 -13.90
C ARG A 372 3.02 -16.61 -13.97
N THR A 373 2.03 -17.38 -13.56
CA THR A 373 2.07 -18.85 -13.57
C THR A 373 0.78 -19.40 -14.22
N ASP A 374 0.72 -20.71 -14.41
CA ASP A 374 -0.50 -21.39 -14.86
C ASP A 374 -1.69 -21.29 -13.87
N SER A 375 -1.39 -21.01 -12.60
CA SER A 375 -2.36 -20.89 -11.52
C SER A 375 -2.72 -19.43 -11.16
N GLY A 376 -2.13 -18.44 -11.84
CA GLY A 376 -2.41 -17.02 -11.61
C GLY A 376 -1.17 -16.16 -11.42
N PHE A 377 -1.37 -15.03 -10.74
CA PHE A 377 -0.35 -14.02 -10.48
C PHE A 377 0.00 -13.98 -9.00
N PHE A 378 1.29 -14.03 -8.68
CA PHE A 378 1.78 -14.11 -7.30
C PHE A 378 3.07 -13.31 -7.13
N VAL A 379 3.40 -12.94 -5.90
CA VAL A 379 4.65 -12.28 -5.56
C VAL A 379 5.73 -13.33 -5.27
N GLN A 380 6.81 -13.27 -6.05
CA GLN A 380 7.99 -14.10 -5.87
C GLN A 380 8.93 -13.45 -4.85
N THR A 381 9.04 -14.03 -3.67
CA THR A 381 9.86 -13.50 -2.57
C THR A 381 11.33 -13.87 -2.68
N SER A 382 11.62 -14.98 -3.36
CA SER A 382 12.96 -15.40 -3.75
C SER A 382 12.90 -16.21 -5.05
N PRO A 383 14.00 -16.40 -5.78
CA PRO A 383 13.99 -17.15 -7.04
C PRO A 383 13.31 -18.52 -6.89
N GLY A 384 12.24 -18.74 -7.63
CA GLY A 384 11.48 -20.00 -7.62
C GLY A 384 10.56 -20.20 -6.40
N GLN A 385 10.39 -19.21 -5.54
CA GLN A 385 9.53 -19.32 -4.36
C GLN A 385 8.54 -18.15 -4.27
N ILE A 386 7.27 -18.48 -4.10
CA ILE A 386 6.15 -17.57 -3.88
C ILE A 386 5.69 -17.72 -2.43
N ASP A 387 5.47 -16.60 -1.74
CA ASP A 387 4.77 -16.53 -0.46
C ASP A 387 3.35 -16.02 -0.69
N LEU A 388 2.34 -16.81 -0.29
CA LEU A 388 0.94 -16.47 -0.57
C LEU A 388 0.39 -15.41 0.37
N TYR A 389 0.86 -15.34 1.60
CA TYR A 389 0.51 -14.23 2.49
C TYR A 389 1.06 -12.91 1.97
N GLN A 390 2.33 -12.89 1.56
CA GLN A 390 2.93 -11.70 0.96
C GLN A 390 2.24 -11.33 -0.37
N SER A 391 1.81 -12.30 -1.15
CA SER A 391 1.03 -12.06 -2.38
C SER A 391 -0.32 -11.40 -2.07
N ALA A 392 -1.02 -11.85 -1.03
CA ALA A 392 -2.28 -11.23 -0.59
C ALA A 392 -2.06 -9.79 -0.06
N VAL A 393 -1.02 -9.57 0.75
CA VAL A 393 -0.66 -8.22 1.25
C VAL A 393 -0.31 -7.30 0.08
N ALA A 394 0.50 -7.76 -0.86
CA ALA A 394 0.87 -7.01 -2.05
C ALA A 394 -0.36 -6.67 -2.92
N GLY A 395 -1.29 -7.62 -3.06
CA GLY A 395 -2.54 -7.42 -3.76
C GLY A 395 -3.39 -6.32 -3.12
N ALA A 396 -3.60 -6.37 -1.79
CA ALA A 396 -4.32 -5.35 -1.05
C ALA A 396 -3.65 -3.96 -1.15
N VAL A 397 -2.33 -3.92 -1.09
CA VAL A 397 -1.54 -2.69 -1.25
C VAL A 397 -1.72 -2.08 -2.64
N LEU A 398 -1.60 -2.89 -3.71
CA LEU A 398 -1.73 -2.40 -5.08
C LEU A 398 -3.17 -1.98 -5.41
N ASP A 399 -4.19 -2.69 -4.90
CA ASP A 399 -5.59 -2.30 -5.06
C ASP A 399 -5.85 -0.94 -4.37
N ALA A 400 -5.43 -0.78 -3.12
CA ALA A 400 -5.58 0.46 -2.37
C ALA A 400 -4.79 1.63 -3.00
N TYR A 401 -3.52 1.39 -3.39
CA TYR A 401 -2.70 2.40 -4.07
C TYR A 401 -3.31 2.82 -5.40
N GLY A 402 -3.66 1.86 -6.28
CA GLY A 402 -4.27 2.13 -7.58
C GLY A 402 -5.59 2.90 -7.43
N SER A 403 -6.45 2.49 -6.50
CA SER A 403 -7.71 3.15 -6.19
C SER A 403 -7.49 4.60 -5.72
N SER A 404 -6.49 4.85 -4.86
CA SER A 404 -6.16 6.20 -4.37
C SER A 404 -5.66 7.13 -5.49
N ARG A 405 -5.04 6.58 -6.55
CA ARG A 405 -4.51 7.32 -7.70
C ARG A 405 -5.44 7.36 -8.90
N GLY A 406 -6.53 6.58 -8.88
CA GLY A 406 -7.40 6.37 -10.03
C GLY A 406 -6.74 5.53 -11.13
N ASP A 407 -5.69 4.77 -10.80
CA ASP A 407 -4.96 3.90 -11.73
C ASP A 407 -5.63 2.53 -11.81
N ARG A 408 -6.44 2.34 -12.86
CA ARG A 408 -7.19 1.10 -13.08
C ARG A 408 -6.29 -0.11 -13.33
N THR A 409 -5.14 0.08 -13.96
CA THR A 409 -4.20 -1.01 -14.25
C THR A 409 -3.61 -1.55 -12.96
N ILE A 410 -3.12 -0.67 -12.08
CA ILE A 410 -2.57 -1.09 -10.79
C ILE A 410 -3.64 -1.72 -9.90
N THR A 411 -4.87 -1.17 -9.88
CA THR A 411 -6.01 -1.78 -9.20
C THR A 411 -6.29 -3.20 -9.71
N ALA A 412 -6.31 -3.40 -11.04
CA ALA A 412 -6.52 -4.71 -11.64
C ALA A 412 -5.40 -5.71 -11.28
N ILE A 413 -4.15 -5.28 -11.24
CA ILE A 413 -3.02 -6.10 -10.79
C ILE A 413 -3.24 -6.55 -9.35
N GLY A 414 -3.58 -5.62 -8.44
CA GLY A 414 -3.84 -5.94 -7.04
C GLY A 414 -4.95 -6.97 -6.85
N ARG A 415 -6.09 -6.78 -7.52
CA ARG A 415 -7.23 -7.70 -7.47
C ARG A 415 -6.92 -9.08 -8.04
N ASN A 416 -6.13 -9.15 -9.12
CA ASN A 416 -5.69 -10.43 -9.67
C ASN A 416 -4.76 -11.20 -8.72
N LEU A 417 -3.87 -10.52 -8.00
CA LEU A 417 -3.05 -11.16 -6.97
C LEU A 417 -3.93 -11.77 -5.88
N ILE A 418 -4.90 -11.01 -5.35
CA ILE A 418 -5.82 -11.50 -4.32
C ILE A 418 -6.64 -12.67 -4.84
N SER A 419 -7.27 -12.53 -6.02
CA SER A 419 -8.08 -13.60 -6.62
C SER A 419 -7.27 -14.86 -6.90
N SER A 420 -6.00 -14.73 -7.32
CA SER A 420 -5.09 -15.85 -7.52
C SER A 420 -4.80 -16.58 -6.20
N VAL A 421 -4.55 -15.84 -5.11
CA VAL A 421 -4.35 -16.42 -3.78
C VAL A 421 -5.61 -17.13 -3.31
N LEU A 422 -6.77 -16.49 -3.39
CA LEU A 422 -8.03 -17.05 -2.91
C LEU A 422 -8.53 -18.23 -3.74
N SER A 423 -8.16 -18.33 -5.02
CA SER A 423 -8.46 -19.49 -5.87
C SER A 423 -7.79 -20.79 -5.39
N LEU A 424 -6.78 -20.69 -4.54
CA LEU A 424 -6.07 -21.81 -3.94
C LEU A 424 -6.61 -22.17 -2.56
N ALA A 425 -7.63 -21.48 -2.06
CA ALA A 425 -8.24 -21.76 -0.76
C ALA A 425 -8.98 -23.10 -0.78
N ASP A 426 -8.88 -23.80 0.32
CA ASP A 426 -9.68 -25.02 0.56
C ASP A 426 -11.10 -24.70 1.05
N GLY A 427 -11.88 -25.74 1.35
CA GLY A 427 -13.27 -25.62 1.82
C GLY A 427 -13.44 -24.93 3.17
N ASP A 428 -12.36 -24.75 3.94
CA ASP A 428 -12.32 -24.07 5.23
C ASP A 428 -11.65 -22.68 5.14
N GLY A 429 -11.38 -22.21 3.92
CA GLY A 429 -10.79 -20.91 3.64
C GLY A 429 -9.26 -20.84 3.87
N MET A 430 -8.60 -21.95 4.16
CA MET A 430 -7.15 -22.01 4.31
C MET A 430 -6.47 -21.93 2.95
N VAL A 431 -5.40 -21.14 2.81
CA VAL A 431 -4.59 -21.11 1.59
C VAL A 431 -3.21 -21.73 1.87
N PRO A 432 -2.53 -22.37 0.90
CA PRO A 432 -1.15 -22.82 1.09
C PRO A 432 -0.26 -21.68 1.57
N SER A 433 0.79 -21.95 2.34
CA SER A 433 1.71 -20.90 2.79
C SER A 433 2.61 -20.41 1.67
N SER A 434 3.04 -21.31 0.79
CA SER A 434 3.95 -20.99 -0.30
C SER A 434 3.81 -21.94 -1.49
N LEU A 435 4.31 -21.47 -2.66
CA LEU A 435 4.40 -22.25 -3.88
C LEU A 435 5.86 -22.31 -4.36
N LEU A 436 6.24 -23.44 -4.92
CA LEU A 436 7.51 -23.62 -5.63
C LEU A 436 7.25 -23.50 -7.12
N VAL A 437 7.98 -22.59 -7.78
CA VAL A 437 7.86 -22.33 -9.22
C VAL A 437 8.79 -23.24 -9.99
N ARG A 438 8.26 -23.95 -11.02
CA ARG A 438 9.04 -24.78 -11.95
C ARG A 438 8.67 -24.42 -13.39
N GLY A 439 9.35 -23.42 -13.93
CA GLY A 439 8.96 -22.82 -15.21
C GLY A 439 7.67 -22.01 -15.03
N GLU A 440 6.62 -22.34 -15.77
CA GLU A 440 5.29 -21.71 -15.63
C GLU A 440 4.38 -22.45 -14.64
N THR A 441 4.74 -23.65 -14.17
CA THR A 441 3.95 -24.47 -13.25
C THR A 441 4.32 -24.20 -11.81
N VAL A 442 3.36 -24.39 -10.90
CA VAL A 442 3.57 -24.26 -9.47
C VAL A 442 3.22 -25.54 -8.72
N GLU A 443 3.97 -25.82 -7.67
CA GLU A 443 3.70 -26.89 -6.72
C GLU A 443 3.49 -26.30 -5.32
N THR A 444 2.44 -26.70 -4.61
CA THR A 444 2.24 -26.27 -3.23
C THR A 444 3.30 -26.86 -2.33
N ALA A 445 3.91 -26.03 -1.48
CA ALA A 445 4.79 -26.46 -0.41
C ALA A 445 3.97 -26.76 0.86
N ASP A 446 4.60 -27.44 1.82
CA ASP A 446 3.98 -27.73 3.12
C ASP A 446 3.66 -26.45 3.89
N GLY A 447 2.53 -26.46 4.60
CA GLY A 447 2.06 -25.35 5.41
C GLY A 447 0.87 -24.61 4.79
N ALA A 448 0.19 -23.83 5.62
CA ALA A 448 -0.96 -23.04 5.20
C ALA A 448 -0.99 -21.68 5.91
N VAL A 449 -1.75 -20.75 5.35
CA VAL A 449 -2.13 -19.48 5.96
C VAL A 449 -3.58 -19.61 6.41
N ALA A 450 -3.81 -19.37 7.67
CA ALA A 450 -5.15 -19.44 8.24
C ALA A 450 -6.00 -18.24 7.80
N PRO A 451 -7.30 -18.42 7.53
CA PRO A 451 -8.18 -17.38 7.03
C PRO A 451 -8.30 -16.19 7.98
N GLU A 452 -8.20 -16.39 9.29
CA GLU A 452 -8.21 -15.31 10.29
C GLU A 452 -7.08 -14.29 10.12
N ARG A 453 -5.97 -14.66 9.47
CA ARG A 453 -4.87 -13.73 9.14
C ARG A 453 -5.17 -12.88 7.90
N LEU A 454 -5.97 -13.39 6.98
CA LEU A 454 -6.34 -12.72 5.74
C LEU A 454 -7.62 -11.90 5.89
N TYR A 455 -8.54 -12.31 6.77
CA TYR A 455 -9.86 -11.71 6.94
C TYR A 455 -9.81 -10.19 7.21
N PRO A 456 -9.03 -9.68 8.18
CA PRO A 456 -8.97 -8.24 8.41
C PRO A 456 -8.30 -7.45 7.29
N LEU A 457 -7.56 -8.12 6.39
CA LEU A 457 -6.86 -7.51 5.27
C LEU A 457 -7.74 -7.45 4.00
N LEU A 458 -8.52 -8.51 3.74
CA LEU A 458 -9.21 -8.70 2.46
C LEU A 458 -10.72 -8.50 2.54
N ALA A 459 -11.34 -8.81 3.69
CA ALA A 459 -12.78 -8.68 3.86
C ALA A 459 -13.17 -7.27 4.28
N GLU A 460 -14.31 -6.79 3.78
CA GLU A 460 -14.99 -5.65 4.39
C GLU A 460 -15.57 -6.09 5.75
N ALA A 461 -14.73 -6.13 6.78
CA ALA A 461 -15.09 -6.58 8.11
C ALA A 461 -15.55 -5.40 9.01
N PRO A 462 -16.77 -4.84 8.85
CA PRO A 462 -17.18 -3.60 9.50
C PRO A 462 -17.25 -3.74 11.03
N ASN A 463 -17.37 -4.96 11.51
CA ASN A 463 -17.49 -5.29 12.93
C ASN A 463 -16.20 -5.90 13.50
N TYR A 464 -15.10 -5.92 12.74
CA TYR A 464 -13.81 -6.35 13.26
C TYR A 464 -13.25 -5.28 14.21
N PRO A 465 -12.68 -5.65 15.37
CA PRO A 465 -12.08 -4.71 16.30
C PRO A 465 -10.98 -3.86 15.65
N ARG A 466 -11.01 -2.57 15.92
CA ARG A 466 -10.05 -1.62 15.34
C ARG A 466 -9.67 -0.55 16.31
N GLU A 467 -8.52 0.00 16.06
CA GLU A 467 -8.06 1.24 16.63
C GLU A 467 -8.57 2.42 15.82
N VAL A 468 -9.04 3.43 16.54
CA VAL A 468 -9.34 4.75 15.97
C VAL A 468 -8.41 5.74 16.63
N SER A 469 -7.43 6.23 15.91
CA SER A 469 -6.52 7.26 16.38
C SER A 469 -7.27 8.57 16.61
N LEU A 470 -6.91 9.26 17.67
CA LEU A 470 -7.35 10.63 17.96
C LEU A 470 -6.15 11.58 17.98
N TYR A 471 -5.05 11.17 17.37
CA TYR A 471 -3.81 11.94 17.35
C TYR A 471 -3.99 13.33 16.74
N GLU A 472 -4.73 13.47 15.64
CA GLU A 472 -4.99 14.77 15.01
C GLU A 472 -5.73 15.74 15.95
N GLU A 473 -6.66 15.22 16.74
CA GLU A 473 -7.54 16.03 17.57
C GLU A 473 -7.01 16.27 18.98
N ALA A 474 -6.32 15.28 19.56
CA ALA A 474 -5.94 15.28 20.97
C ALA A 474 -4.44 15.04 21.21
N GLY A 475 -3.67 14.72 20.17
CA GLY A 475 -2.23 14.47 20.28
C GLY A 475 -1.87 13.04 20.61
N SER A 476 -0.56 12.84 20.81
CA SER A 476 0.06 11.54 21.05
C SER A 476 -0.54 10.83 22.27
N GLY A 477 -0.71 9.52 22.17
CA GLY A 477 -1.22 8.68 23.26
C GLY A 477 -2.74 8.60 23.36
N THR A 478 -3.48 9.20 22.42
CA THR A 478 -4.94 9.24 22.47
C THR A 478 -5.59 8.44 21.35
N TRP A 479 -6.34 7.40 21.73
CA TRP A 479 -6.96 6.48 20.78
C TRP A 479 -8.17 5.75 21.38
N VAL A 480 -8.97 5.13 20.51
CA VAL A 480 -10.14 4.33 20.90
C VAL A 480 -9.99 2.92 20.36
N TRP A 481 -10.26 1.90 21.21
CA TRP A 481 -10.34 0.50 20.80
C TRP A 481 -11.79 0.00 20.90
N THR A 482 -12.34 -0.46 19.79
CA THR A 482 -13.74 -0.89 19.73
C THR A 482 -14.10 -1.50 18.37
N VAL A 483 -15.25 -2.14 18.28
CA VAL A 483 -15.94 -2.47 17.01
C VAL A 483 -16.92 -1.38 16.57
N VAL A 484 -17.23 -0.43 17.45
CA VAL A 484 -18.12 0.73 17.16
C VAL A 484 -17.47 1.65 16.13
N ARG A 485 -18.26 2.25 15.24
CA ARG A 485 -17.77 3.36 14.42
C ARG A 485 -17.73 4.61 15.28
N VAL A 486 -16.54 5.13 15.48
CA VAL A 486 -16.29 6.35 16.28
C VAL A 486 -15.99 7.50 15.34
N ARG A 487 -16.65 8.62 15.55
CA ARG A 487 -16.37 9.87 14.85
C ARG A 487 -16.22 11.01 15.86
N PRO A 488 -15.04 11.64 15.97
CA PRO A 488 -14.88 12.86 16.74
C PRO A 488 -15.82 13.95 16.20
N VAL A 489 -16.53 14.61 17.09
CA VAL A 489 -17.45 15.71 16.76
C VAL A 489 -16.88 17.03 17.22
N ARG A 490 -16.28 17.01 18.41
CA ARG A 490 -15.60 18.14 19.00
C ARG A 490 -14.54 17.67 19.97
N MET A 491 -13.33 18.18 19.80
CA MET A 491 -12.22 17.94 20.71
C MET A 491 -11.65 19.30 21.11
N SER A 492 -11.64 19.59 22.41
CA SER A 492 -11.14 20.85 22.98
C SER A 492 -10.70 20.63 24.42
N ASP A 493 -9.95 21.58 24.98
CA ASP A 493 -9.48 21.54 26.37
C ASP A 493 -10.61 21.44 27.42
N SER A 494 -11.85 21.74 27.05
CA SER A 494 -12.99 21.69 27.97
C SER A 494 -14.00 20.58 27.69
N GLU A 495 -13.92 19.94 26.51
CA GLU A 495 -14.91 18.95 26.10
C GLU A 495 -14.40 18.07 24.97
N TRP A 496 -14.52 16.76 25.13
CA TRP A 496 -14.41 15.78 24.03
C TRP A 496 -15.80 15.20 23.75
N ARG A 497 -16.19 15.19 22.48
CA ARG A 497 -17.48 14.70 22.03
C ARG A 497 -17.33 13.78 20.84
N PHE A 498 -17.89 12.58 20.95
CA PHE A 498 -17.85 11.53 19.96
C PHE A 498 -19.25 11.14 19.52
N GLU A 499 -19.44 10.88 18.23
CA GLU A 499 -20.57 10.11 17.74
C GLU A 499 -20.16 8.63 17.66
N LEU A 500 -20.90 7.76 18.32
CA LEU A 500 -20.74 6.32 18.30
C LEU A 500 -21.85 5.71 17.46
N ALA A 501 -21.51 4.91 16.44
CA ALA A 501 -22.48 4.25 15.59
C ALA A 501 -22.25 2.73 15.60
N TYR A 502 -23.30 1.96 15.93
CA TYR A 502 -23.24 0.53 16.11
C TYR A 502 -24.62 -0.13 15.94
N PRO A 503 -24.71 -1.45 15.63
CA PRO A 503 -25.98 -2.15 15.58
C PRO A 503 -26.75 -2.02 16.89
N ARG A 504 -28.04 -1.66 16.80
CA ARG A 504 -28.93 -1.53 17.96
C ARG A 504 -29.21 -2.87 18.63
N LEU A 505 -29.64 -2.83 19.89
CA LEU A 505 -30.00 -3.99 20.70
C LEU A 505 -28.80 -4.91 20.99
N ARG A 506 -27.61 -4.34 21.09
CA ARG A 506 -26.37 -5.01 21.44
C ARG A 506 -25.66 -4.25 22.56
N THR A 507 -24.83 -4.96 23.31
CA THR A 507 -23.90 -4.33 24.25
C THR A 507 -22.67 -3.87 23.50
N HIS A 508 -22.26 -2.65 23.77
CA HIS A 508 -21.10 -2.00 23.17
C HIS A 508 -19.99 -1.91 24.22
N PHE A 509 -18.78 -2.22 23.81
CA PHE A 509 -17.59 -2.11 24.64
C PHE A 509 -16.61 -1.15 23.95
N VAL A 510 -16.22 -0.09 24.67
CA VAL A 510 -15.35 0.96 24.16
C VAL A 510 -14.28 1.24 25.20
N LEU A 511 -13.01 1.20 24.78
CA LEU A 511 -11.88 1.67 25.56
C LEU A 511 -11.36 2.94 24.90
N VAL A 512 -11.22 4.01 25.69
CA VAL A 512 -10.60 5.28 25.26
C VAL A 512 -9.36 5.51 26.10
N GLN A 513 -8.21 5.54 25.45
CA GLN A 513 -6.91 5.78 26.06
C GLN A 513 -6.55 7.26 25.96
N GLY A 514 -5.73 7.75 26.92
CA GLY A 514 -5.21 9.11 26.90
C GLY A 514 -6.25 10.17 27.29
N VAL A 515 -7.30 9.78 28.02
CA VAL A 515 -8.33 10.70 28.51
C VAL A 515 -7.82 11.40 29.77
N PRO A 516 -7.55 12.71 29.76
CA PRO A 516 -7.15 13.42 30.98
C PRO A 516 -8.21 13.32 32.08
N SER A 517 -7.81 13.57 33.32
CA SER A 517 -8.77 13.63 34.42
C SER A 517 -9.91 14.64 34.10
N PHE A 518 -11.15 14.22 34.27
CA PHE A 518 -12.33 14.97 33.84
C PHE A 518 -13.37 15.11 34.95
N GLU A 519 -14.23 16.15 34.82
CA GLU A 519 -15.25 16.43 35.80
C GLU A 519 -16.46 15.50 35.69
N ARG A 520 -16.90 15.22 34.44
CA ARG A 520 -18.06 14.38 34.17
C ARG A 520 -18.04 13.78 32.77
N MET A 521 -18.70 12.65 32.62
CA MET A 521 -18.99 12.03 31.33
C MET A 521 -20.53 11.97 31.16
N GLU A 522 -20.97 12.22 29.92
CA GLU A 522 -22.36 12.04 29.52
C GLU A 522 -22.45 11.01 28.37
N LEU A 523 -23.40 10.10 28.48
CA LEU A 523 -23.84 9.22 27.42
C LEU A 523 -25.37 9.32 27.34
N PHE A 524 -25.94 9.43 26.16
CA PHE A 524 -27.37 9.69 25.95
C PHE A 524 -27.86 11.02 26.59
N GLY A 525 -27.00 12.00 26.76
CA GLY A 525 -27.30 13.22 27.49
C GLY A 525 -27.53 13.03 29.00
N GLN A 526 -27.15 11.89 29.55
CA GLN A 526 -27.20 11.56 30.97
C GLN A 526 -25.81 11.45 31.55
N THR A 527 -25.60 12.00 32.74
CA THR A 527 -24.33 11.89 33.44
C THR A 527 -24.11 10.44 33.91
N TRP A 528 -23.01 9.86 33.53
CA TRP A 528 -22.56 8.53 33.95
C TRP A 528 -21.48 8.65 35.01
N ARG A 529 -21.63 7.85 36.09
CA ARG A 529 -20.66 7.76 37.19
C ARG A 529 -19.88 6.45 37.06
N ASP A 530 -18.72 6.41 37.73
CA ASP A 530 -17.97 5.17 37.85
C ASP A 530 -18.81 4.07 38.50
N ALA A 531 -18.76 2.89 37.92
CA ALA A 531 -19.40 1.70 38.43
C ALA A 531 -18.36 0.89 39.22
N PRO A 532 -18.49 0.72 40.56
CA PRO A 532 -17.53 -0.02 41.37
C PRO A 532 -17.36 -1.49 40.93
N ASP A 533 -18.40 -2.05 40.34
CA ASP A 533 -18.44 -3.43 39.85
C ASP A 533 -18.63 -3.43 38.31
N PHE A 534 -17.80 -2.68 37.59
CA PHE A 534 -17.90 -2.48 36.14
C PHE A 534 -17.97 -3.81 35.36
N GLU A 535 -17.19 -4.82 35.76
CA GLU A 535 -17.16 -6.13 35.11
C GLU A 535 -18.49 -6.90 35.24
N ILE A 536 -19.20 -6.74 36.36
CA ILE A 536 -20.42 -7.49 36.70
C ILE A 536 -21.66 -6.92 36.01
N TYR A 537 -21.74 -5.60 35.86
CA TYR A 537 -22.92 -4.95 35.31
C TYR A 537 -22.95 -4.93 33.79
N SER A 538 -24.14 -5.02 33.20
CA SER A 538 -24.35 -4.98 31.75
C SER A 538 -24.12 -3.58 31.15
N LYS A 539 -24.00 -2.55 31.96
CA LYS A 539 -23.71 -1.18 31.55
C LYS A 539 -23.02 -0.40 32.66
N GLY A 540 -22.12 0.48 32.32
CA GLY A 540 -21.37 1.30 33.24
C GLY A 540 -20.17 1.96 32.55
N ARG A 541 -19.45 2.76 33.31
CA ARG A 541 -18.11 3.23 32.94
C ARG A 541 -17.14 2.97 34.08
N HIS A 542 -15.89 2.85 33.73
CA HIS A 542 -14.77 2.86 34.69
C HIS A 542 -13.68 3.77 34.13
N TYR A 543 -13.11 4.62 35.00
CA TYR A 543 -11.98 5.46 34.63
C TYR A 543 -10.81 5.18 35.56
N ASP A 544 -9.69 4.83 34.97
CA ASP A 544 -8.42 4.64 35.66
C ASP A 544 -7.53 5.88 35.49
N PRO A 545 -7.35 6.69 36.54
CA PRO A 545 -6.55 7.91 36.49
C PRO A 545 -5.01 7.64 36.46
N GLU A 546 -4.56 6.42 36.74
CA GLU A 546 -3.13 6.08 36.70
C GLU A 546 -2.65 5.86 35.27
N THR A 547 -3.57 5.42 34.40
CA THR A 547 -3.25 5.12 33.00
C THR A 547 -4.05 5.99 32.01
N ASP A 548 -4.83 6.96 32.51
CA ASP A 548 -5.71 7.82 31.70
C ASP A 548 -6.65 7.02 30.77
N THR A 549 -7.17 5.88 31.28
CA THR A 549 -8.02 4.96 30.52
C THR A 549 -9.49 5.08 30.93
N LEU A 550 -10.36 5.35 29.96
CA LEU A 550 -11.80 5.32 30.12
C LEU A 550 -12.40 4.09 29.44
N MET A 551 -13.03 3.21 30.20
CA MET A 551 -13.77 2.06 29.70
C MET A 551 -15.26 2.29 29.81
N VAL A 552 -16.01 1.99 28.75
CA VAL A 552 -17.46 2.19 28.67
C VAL A 552 -18.13 0.92 28.18
N LYS A 553 -19.18 0.53 28.86
CA LYS A 553 -20.01 -0.62 28.54
C LYS A 553 -21.47 -0.20 28.57
N TYR A 554 -22.18 -0.30 27.45
CA TYR A 554 -23.57 0.13 27.36
C TYR A 554 -24.36 -0.72 26.37
N TYR A 555 -25.64 -0.87 26.63
CA TYR A 555 -26.63 -1.48 25.75
C TYR A 555 -27.53 -0.39 25.18
N ASP A 556 -27.79 -0.44 23.87
CA ASP A 556 -28.57 0.59 23.21
C ASP A 556 -29.61 0.03 22.22
N ASP A 557 -30.70 0.78 22.08
CA ASP A 557 -31.75 0.58 21.08
C ASP A 557 -31.63 1.52 19.86
N SER A 558 -30.61 2.38 19.85
CA SER A 558 -30.34 3.34 18.77
C SER A 558 -29.05 3.00 18.03
N VAL A 559 -29.05 3.27 16.71
CA VAL A 559 -27.88 3.06 15.87
C VAL A 559 -26.78 4.11 16.12
N ARG A 560 -27.14 5.31 16.60
CA ARG A 560 -26.18 6.40 16.82
C ARG A 560 -26.38 6.99 18.18
N ARG A 561 -25.27 7.22 18.88
CA ARG A 561 -25.25 7.89 20.18
C ARG A 561 -24.07 8.84 20.28
N GLU A 562 -24.27 9.84 21.10
CA GLU A 562 -23.25 10.80 21.45
C GLU A 562 -22.72 10.49 22.84
N MET A 563 -21.40 10.44 22.96
CA MET A 563 -20.67 10.39 24.21
C MET A 563 -19.91 11.71 24.37
N ALA A 564 -19.95 12.30 25.54
CA ALA A 564 -19.23 13.54 25.87
C ALA A 564 -18.46 13.40 27.17
N VAL A 565 -17.22 13.88 27.19
CA VAL A 565 -16.36 13.99 28.38
C VAL A 565 -16.08 15.48 28.60
N PHE A 566 -16.23 15.96 29.80
CA PHE A 566 -16.08 17.39 30.17
C PHE A 566 -14.94 17.53 31.18
N PHE A 567 -14.00 18.42 30.88
CA PHE A 567 -12.78 18.68 31.64
C PHE A 567 -12.93 19.91 32.51
#